data_50d58dab701a0cdba7ccb65c1333254e
#
_entry.id   50d58dab701a0cdba7ccb65c1333254e
#
_cell.length_a   1.000
_cell.length_b   1.000
_cell.length_c   1.000
_cell.angle_alpha   90.00
_cell.angle_beta   90.00
_cell.angle_gamma   90.00
#
_symmetry.space_group_name_H-M   'P 1'
#
loop_
_entity.id
_entity.type
_entity.pdbx_description
1 polymer ?
#
loop_
_entity_poly.entity_id
_entity_poly.type
_entity_poly.pdbx_seq_one_letter_code
_entity_poly.pdbx_strand_id
1 'polypeptide(L)'
;MSKVLVIGGGPAGCFAAIAAAEQGHQVVLLERNEKIGKKLFITGKGRCNLTNACDTEELFSNIPRNSKFLYSAIYSYDNFRVMDFFEQNGTPVKVERGNRVFPVSDHSSDVIAALKRSLDAHKVKIMYHTAVEKLMVSENCVHGVITAEGKKMPADAVVIATGGCSYPSTGSTGDGYRFAEACGHTIKTCSPSLVPFNAEEEYVKELQGLSLKNVKASIYQGKKLLYEAFGEMLFTHFGVSGPLMLSASSVVNDAVRKQPLQLYIDWKPALSEEQLDHRILRDFEEAKNRQVIHGIEKLYPSKFLPIILKLAKIPAEKRVNEVTKEERQRLVDLTKKFPVTLTGLRGFSEAIITKGGVSVKEVNPSTMESKLTKHLYFAGEVLDLDAFTGGFNLQIAWSTGYLAGSSIGNE
;
A
#
# COMPACT_ATOMS: atom_id res chain seq x y z
N MET A 1 11.08 14.21 32.64
CA MET A 1 9.80 13.43 32.51
C MET A 1 8.74 14.39 31.98
N SER A 2 8.29 14.18 30.75
CA SER A 2 7.33 15.05 30.08
C SER A 2 5.99 14.33 29.94
N LYS A 3 4.91 15.08 29.82
CA LYS A 3 3.59 14.57 29.46
C LYS A 3 3.43 14.60 27.94
N VAL A 4 3.22 13.45 27.33
CA VAL A 4 3.12 13.26 25.90
C VAL A 4 1.72 12.83 25.50
N LEU A 5 1.13 13.48 24.50
CA LEU A 5 -0.10 13.05 23.87
C LEU A 5 0.20 12.51 22.48
N VAL A 6 -0.29 11.30 22.19
CA VAL A 6 -0.22 10.70 20.86
C VAL A 6 -1.62 10.63 20.28
N ILE A 7 -1.83 11.21 19.10
CA ILE A 7 -3.12 11.26 18.42
C ILE A 7 -3.19 10.17 17.36
N GLY A 8 -4.02 9.15 17.59
CA GLY A 8 -4.25 8.01 16.71
C GLY A 8 -3.60 6.72 17.17
N GLY A 9 -4.41 5.70 17.45
CA GLY A 9 -4.02 4.35 17.89
C GLY A 9 -3.73 3.38 16.72
N GLY A 10 -3.19 3.90 15.61
CA GLY A 10 -2.66 3.11 14.51
C GLY A 10 -1.24 2.59 14.78
N PRO A 11 -0.60 1.89 13.81
CA PRO A 11 0.75 1.34 13.99
C PRO A 11 1.77 2.40 14.40
N ALA A 12 1.81 3.55 13.75
CA ALA A 12 2.76 4.62 14.07
C ALA A 12 2.52 5.20 15.47
N GLY A 13 1.25 5.44 15.83
CA GLY A 13 0.93 5.99 17.16
C GLY A 13 1.20 5.02 18.30
N CYS A 14 0.95 3.72 18.11
CA CYS A 14 1.29 2.71 19.10
C CYS A 14 2.81 2.67 19.36
N PHE A 15 3.63 2.67 18.29
CA PHE A 15 5.09 2.67 18.42
C PHE A 15 5.61 3.99 19.01
N ALA A 16 5.05 5.13 18.62
CA ALA A 16 5.42 6.41 19.23
C ALA A 16 5.11 6.46 20.72
N ALA A 17 3.95 5.90 21.13
CA ALA A 17 3.56 5.86 22.54
C ALA A 17 4.45 4.92 23.36
N ILE A 18 4.79 3.75 22.82
CA ILE A 18 5.70 2.79 23.46
C ILE A 18 7.08 3.42 23.61
N ALA A 19 7.67 3.94 22.51
CA ALA A 19 9.01 4.52 22.52
C ALA A 19 9.12 5.72 23.48
N ALA A 20 8.12 6.60 23.52
CA ALA A 20 8.10 7.71 24.47
C ALA A 20 8.02 7.23 25.94
N ALA A 21 7.23 6.18 26.20
CA ALA A 21 7.12 5.61 27.54
C ALA A 21 8.41 4.89 27.98
N GLU A 22 9.14 4.25 27.06
CA GLU A 22 10.48 3.68 27.31
C GLU A 22 11.50 4.74 27.72
N GLN A 23 11.36 6.00 27.25
CA GLN A 23 12.18 7.13 27.69
C GLN A 23 11.72 7.72 29.06
N GLY A 24 10.74 7.10 29.72
CA GLY A 24 10.26 7.53 31.04
C GLY A 24 9.24 8.67 30.97
N HIS A 25 8.64 8.97 29.86
CA HIS A 25 7.59 9.98 29.74
C HIS A 25 6.22 9.45 30.19
N GLN A 26 5.34 10.35 30.64
CA GLN A 26 3.94 10.04 30.92
C GLN A 26 3.12 10.14 29.61
N VAL A 27 2.70 9.00 29.03
CA VAL A 27 2.07 8.94 27.71
C VAL A 27 0.58 8.68 27.81
N VAL A 28 -0.19 9.47 27.04
CA VAL A 28 -1.61 9.24 26.78
C VAL A 28 -1.85 9.09 25.27
N LEU A 29 -2.35 7.93 24.86
CA LEU A 29 -2.73 7.65 23.47
C LEU A 29 -4.23 7.95 23.30
N LEU A 30 -4.55 8.86 22.40
CA LEU A 30 -5.92 9.30 22.08
C LEU A 30 -6.39 8.58 20.82
N GLU A 31 -7.40 7.73 20.97
CA GLU A 31 -8.00 6.99 19.85
C GLU A 31 -9.49 7.35 19.72
N ARG A 32 -9.90 7.76 18.51
CA ARG A 32 -11.31 8.15 18.26
C ARG A 32 -12.27 6.96 18.24
N ASN A 33 -11.78 5.78 17.91
CA ASN A 33 -12.56 4.56 17.81
C ASN A 33 -12.62 3.82 19.18
N GLU A 34 -13.39 2.73 19.17
CA GLU A 34 -13.56 1.82 20.31
C GLU A 34 -12.35 0.91 20.56
N LYS A 35 -11.38 0.86 19.62
CA LYS A 35 -10.18 0.01 19.69
C LYS A 35 -9.03 0.60 18.88
N ILE A 36 -7.80 0.25 19.24
CA ILE A 36 -6.59 0.55 18.46
C ILE A 36 -6.52 -0.36 17.22
N GLY A 37 -5.72 0.03 16.23
CA GLY A 37 -5.37 -0.82 15.10
C GLY A 37 -6.51 -1.14 14.14
N LYS A 38 -7.57 -0.34 14.08
CA LYS A 38 -8.77 -0.63 13.27
C LYS A 38 -8.44 -0.81 11.78
N LYS A 39 -7.58 0.03 11.21
CA LYS A 39 -7.09 -0.14 9.84
C LYS A 39 -6.12 -1.33 9.74
N LEU A 40 -5.26 -1.53 10.74
CA LEU A 40 -4.32 -2.66 10.79
C LEU A 40 -5.06 -4.01 10.72
N PHE A 41 -6.23 -4.11 11.37
CA PHE A 41 -7.07 -5.31 11.39
C PHE A 41 -7.45 -5.80 9.98
N ILE A 42 -7.67 -4.91 9.03
CA ILE A 42 -8.09 -5.25 7.65
C ILE A 42 -6.92 -5.40 6.68
N THR A 43 -5.69 -5.06 7.08
CA THR A 43 -4.51 -5.15 6.21
C THR A 43 -4.18 -6.61 5.86
N GLY A 44 -3.58 -6.81 4.68
CA GLY A 44 -3.20 -8.15 4.22
C GLY A 44 -4.37 -9.15 4.18
N LYS A 45 -5.59 -8.68 3.93
CA LYS A 45 -6.83 -9.49 3.97
C LYS A 45 -7.07 -10.13 5.36
N GLY A 46 -6.82 -9.38 6.43
CA GLY A 46 -6.96 -9.84 7.81
C GLY A 46 -5.76 -10.61 8.38
N ARG A 47 -4.69 -10.78 7.58
CA ARG A 47 -3.47 -11.48 8.04
C ARG A 47 -2.41 -10.52 8.60
N CYS A 48 -2.42 -9.27 8.22
CA CYS A 48 -1.42 -8.24 8.51
C CYS A 48 -0.01 -8.57 7.99
N ASN A 49 0.37 -8.01 6.83
CA ASN A 49 1.75 -8.05 6.37
C ASN A 49 2.57 -7.01 7.14
N LEU A 50 3.21 -7.44 8.23
CA LEU A 50 3.88 -6.59 9.24
C LEU A 50 5.01 -5.74 8.69
N THR A 51 5.86 -6.37 7.89
CA THR A 51 7.06 -5.79 7.28
C THR A 51 7.54 -6.67 6.13
N ASN A 52 8.75 -6.41 5.66
CA ASN A 52 9.46 -7.22 4.68
C ASN A 52 10.83 -7.59 5.23
N ALA A 53 11.23 -8.86 5.14
CA ALA A 53 12.51 -9.38 5.62
C ALA A 53 13.65 -9.20 4.59
N CYS A 54 13.53 -8.24 3.68
CA CYS A 54 14.58 -7.86 2.74
C CYS A 54 15.72 -7.09 3.43
N ASP A 55 16.81 -6.89 2.72
CA ASP A 55 17.87 -6.00 3.17
C ASP A 55 17.44 -4.51 3.11
N THR A 56 18.24 -3.65 3.70
CA THR A 56 17.92 -2.22 3.80
C THR A 56 17.93 -1.53 2.44
N GLU A 57 18.76 -1.95 1.49
CA GLU A 57 18.80 -1.35 0.15
C GLU A 57 17.52 -1.68 -0.63
N GLU A 58 17.09 -2.94 -0.60
CA GLU A 58 15.83 -3.36 -1.19
C GLU A 58 14.65 -2.66 -0.52
N LEU A 59 14.68 -2.45 0.81
CA LEU A 59 13.64 -1.70 1.52
C LEU A 59 13.51 -0.28 0.97
N PHE A 60 14.62 0.47 0.83
CA PHE A 60 14.61 1.82 0.28
C PHE A 60 14.21 1.87 -1.19
N SER A 61 14.54 0.87 -1.99
CA SER A 61 14.15 0.78 -3.41
C SER A 61 12.64 0.64 -3.60
N ASN A 62 11.94 0.13 -2.59
CA ASN A 62 10.48 0.01 -2.56
C ASN A 62 9.76 1.26 -2.04
N ILE A 63 10.48 2.35 -1.77
CA ILE A 63 9.95 3.66 -1.38
C ILE A 63 10.21 4.65 -2.52
N PRO A 64 9.27 4.82 -3.46
CA PRO A 64 9.52 5.55 -4.73
C PRO A 64 9.72 7.06 -4.54
N ARG A 65 9.33 7.61 -3.38
CA ARG A 65 9.43 9.05 -3.12
C ARG A 65 9.88 9.33 -1.70
N ASN A 66 10.66 10.40 -1.53
CA ASN A 66 11.14 10.88 -0.24
C ASN A 66 11.89 9.82 0.60
N SER A 67 12.41 8.74 0.00
CA SER A 67 13.07 7.64 0.72
C SER A 67 14.23 8.11 1.61
N LYS A 68 14.99 9.12 1.16
CA LYS A 68 16.12 9.68 1.95
C LYS A 68 15.69 10.29 3.28
N PHE A 69 14.45 10.79 3.39
CA PHE A 69 13.91 11.30 4.63
C PHE A 69 13.81 10.21 5.71
N LEU A 70 13.68 8.97 5.32
CA LEU A 70 13.48 7.84 6.22
C LEU A 70 14.78 7.20 6.74
N TYR A 71 15.96 7.67 6.34
CA TYR A 71 17.21 7.03 6.76
C TYR A 71 17.30 6.91 8.29
N SER A 72 17.17 8.02 9.03
CA SER A 72 17.25 7.97 10.50
C SER A 72 16.18 7.07 11.10
N ALA A 73 14.95 7.10 10.61
CA ALA A 73 13.87 6.30 11.14
C ALA A 73 14.10 4.80 10.92
N ILE A 74 14.47 4.39 9.70
CA ILE A 74 14.68 2.97 9.37
C ILE A 74 15.93 2.42 10.07
N TYR A 75 17.03 3.17 10.11
CA TYR A 75 18.22 2.72 10.84
C TYR A 75 18.05 2.72 12.35
N SER A 76 17.16 3.57 12.91
CA SER A 76 16.81 3.52 14.34
C SER A 76 15.95 2.31 14.70
N TYR A 77 15.04 1.92 13.81
CA TYR A 77 14.11 0.81 14.03
C TYR A 77 13.79 0.10 12.70
N ASP A 78 14.65 -0.85 12.34
CA ASP A 78 14.57 -1.59 11.08
C ASP A 78 13.52 -2.71 11.10
N ASN A 79 13.42 -3.42 10.00
CA ASN A 79 12.47 -4.52 9.81
C ASN A 79 12.78 -5.73 10.71
N PHE A 80 14.04 -5.98 11.06
CA PHE A 80 14.42 -7.07 11.96
C PHE A 80 14.00 -6.74 13.39
N ARG A 81 14.22 -5.50 13.86
CA ARG A 81 13.70 -5.03 15.15
C ARG A 81 12.18 -5.09 15.23
N VAL A 82 11.48 -4.82 14.14
CA VAL A 82 10.01 -5.00 14.07
C VAL A 82 9.64 -6.47 14.29
N MET A 83 10.32 -7.40 13.62
CA MET A 83 10.08 -8.84 13.79
C MET A 83 10.33 -9.25 15.25
N ASP A 84 11.47 -8.88 15.80
CA ASP A 84 11.85 -9.16 17.21
C ASP A 84 10.81 -8.60 18.20
N PHE A 85 10.33 -7.38 17.98
CA PHE A 85 9.29 -6.78 18.81
C PHE A 85 8.03 -7.64 18.89
N PHE A 86 7.54 -8.13 17.76
CA PHE A 86 6.33 -8.94 17.75
C PHE A 86 6.55 -10.32 18.35
N GLU A 87 7.70 -10.94 18.13
CA GLU A 87 8.07 -12.22 18.77
C GLU A 87 8.19 -12.10 20.29
N GLN A 88 8.88 -11.06 20.79
CA GLN A 88 9.02 -10.79 22.22
C GLN A 88 7.68 -10.47 22.89
N ASN A 89 6.74 -9.90 22.14
CA ASN A 89 5.38 -9.63 22.61
C ASN A 89 4.39 -10.78 22.33
N GLY A 90 4.90 -12.01 22.13
CA GLY A 90 4.10 -13.24 22.04
C GLY A 90 3.31 -13.37 20.74
N THR A 91 3.82 -12.82 19.63
CA THR A 91 3.27 -12.99 18.29
C THR A 91 4.37 -13.48 17.35
N PRO A 92 4.62 -14.81 17.27
CA PRO A 92 5.60 -15.40 16.38
C PRO A 92 5.32 -15.01 14.92
N VAL A 93 6.38 -14.76 14.14
CA VAL A 93 6.27 -14.34 12.75
C VAL A 93 6.86 -15.38 11.80
N LYS A 94 6.42 -15.34 10.55
CA LYS A 94 6.94 -16.17 9.44
C LYS A 94 7.21 -15.32 8.22
N VAL A 95 8.22 -15.72 7.45
CA VAL A 95 8.58 -15.10 6.17
C VAL A 95 7.98 -15.94 5.04
N GLU A 96 7.25 -15.30 4.14
CA GLU A 96 6.65 -15.89 2.95
C GLU A 96 7.34 -15.38 1.67
N ARG A 97 6.93 -15.92 0.52
CA ARG A 97 7.45 -15.53 -0.81
C ARG A 97 7.51 -14.01 -0.96
N GLY A 98 8.62 -13.49 -1.46
CA GLY A 98 8.88 -12.05 -1.61
C GLY A 98 9.19 -11.37 -0.28
N ASN A 99 9.81 -12.12 0.65
CA ASN A 99 10.25 -11.65 1.97
C ASN A 99 9.14 -11.02 2.82
N ARG A 100 7.86 -11.28 2.53
CA ARG A 100 6.74 -10.74 3.27
C ARG A 100 6.61 -11.40 4.65
N VAL A 101 6.47 -10.59 5.68
CA VAL A 101 6.39 -11.06 7.07
C VAL A 101 4.96 -11.03 7.57
N PHE A 102 4.50 -12.16 8.05
CA PHE A 102 3.14 -12.34 8.63
C PHE A 102 3.23 -12.98 10.01
N PRO A 103 2.22 -12.80 10.89
CA PRO A 103 2.10 -13.62 12.07
C PRO A 103 1.90 -15.09 11.67
N VAL A 104 2.46 -16.03 12.43
CA VAL A 104 2.31 -17.47 12.19
C VAL A 104 0.83 -17.89 12.19
N SER A 105 0.03 -17.25 13.03
CA SER A 105 -1.42 -17.48 13.14
C SER A 105 -2.23 -17.02 11.92
N ASP A 106 -1.66 -16.19 11.05
CA ASP A 106 -2.36 -15.52 9.96
C ASP A 106 -3.52 -14.59 10.40
N HIS A 107 -3.49 -14.11 11.66
CA HIS A 107 -4.51 -13.23 12.21
C HIS A 107 -3.94 -11.87 12.64
N SER A 108 -4.45 -10.79 12.05
CA SER A 108 -4.10 -9.41 12.42
C SER A 108 -4.49 -9.04 13.86
N SER A 109 -5.45 -9.77 14.45
CA SER A 109 -5.83 -9.62 15.86
C SER A 109 -4.66 -9.87 16.82
N ASP A 110 -3.77 -10.82 16.49
CA ASP A 110 -2.63 -11.16 17.36
C ASP A 110 -1.57 -10.07 17.31
N VAL A 111 -1.40 -9.44 16.14
CA VAL A 111 -0.55 -8.24 16.01
C VAL A 111 -1.08 -7.09 16.86
N ILE A 112 -2.39 -6.84 16.83
CA ILE A 112 -3.03 -5.81 17.68
C ILE A 112 -2.91 -6.16 19.17
N ALA A 113 -3.06 -7.44 19.50
CA ALA A 113 -2.90 -7.91 20.89
C ALA A 113 -1.45 -7.72 21.40
N ALA A 114 -0.43 -7.95 20.55
CA ALA A 114 0.96 -7.67 20.89
C ALA A 114 1.21 -6.18 21.18
N LEU A 115 0.68 -5.29 20.31
CA LEU A 115 0.75 -3.84 20.55
C LEU A 115 0.09 -3.47 21.88
N LYS A 116 -1.09 -4.03 22.17
CA LYS A 116 -1.81 -3.76 23.41
C LYS A 116 -1.02 -4.23 24.65
N ARG A 117 -0.43 -5.45 24.59
CA ARG A 117 0.42 -5.97 25.68
C ARG A 117 1.60 -5.03 25.96
N SER A 118 2.29 -4.55 24.92
CA SER A 118 3.42 -3.65 25.08
C SER A 118 2.98 -2.28 25.63
N LEU A 119 1.88 -1.71 25.14
CA LEU A 119 1.33 -0.44 25.66
C LEU A 119 0.98 -0.57 27.15
N ASP A 120 0.37 -1.68 27.57
CA ASP A 120 0.01 -1.94 28.98
C ASP A 120 1.25 -2.14 29.84
N ALA A 121 2.26 -2.89 29.37
CA ALA A 121 3.52 -3.10 30.08
C ALA A 121 4.26 -1.79 30.37
N HIS A 122 4.22 -0.85 29.41
CA HIS A 122 4.82 0.49 29.54
C HIS A 122 3.87 1.51 30.20
N LYS A 123 2.71 1.08 30.72
CA LYS A 123 1.73 1.92 31.43
C LYS A 123 1.22 3.09 30.59
N VAL A 124 1.14 2.93 29.29
CA VAL A 124 0.54 3.92 28.39
C VAL A 124 -0.97 3.97 28.65
N LYS A 125 -1.48 5.16 28.96
CA LYS A 125 -2.93 5.35 29.12
C LYS A 125 -3.59 5.50 27.75
N ILE A 126 -4.47 4.56 27.39
CA ILE A 126 -5.25 4.66 26.15
C ILE A 126 -6.62 5.28 26.48
N MET A 127 -7.00 6.31 25.74
CA MET A 127 -8.31 6.93 25.81
C MET A 127 -9.05 6.65 24.50
N TYR A 128 -9.97 5.71 24.54
CA TYR A 128 -10.86 5.38 23.42
C TYR A 128 -11.98 6.42 23.30
N HIS A 129 -12.66 6.42 22.14
CA HIS A 129 -13.75 7.36 21.82
C HIS A 129 -13.35 8.82 22.02
N THR A 130 -12.05 9.13 21.89
CA THR A 130 -11.50 10.46 22.16
C THR A 130 -10.96 11.07 20.86
N ALA A 131 -11.84 11.79 20.15
CA ALA A 131 -11.45 12.54 18.97
C ALA A 131 -10.84 13.89 19.36
N VAL A 132 -9.74 14.26 18.72
CA VAL A 132 -9.13 15.59 18.86
C VAL A 132 -9.77 16.53 17.85
N GLU A 133 -10.16 17.73 18.29
CA GLU A 133 -10.70 18.77 17.44
C GLU A 133 -9.60 19.72 16.94
N LYS A 134 -8.72 20.17 17.84
CA LYS A 134 -7.61 21.08 17.50
C LYS A 134 -6.44 20.97 18.49
N LEU A 135 -5.28 21.45 18.03
CA LEU A 135 -4.10 21.64 18.88
C LEU A 135 -4.19 22.94 19.67
N MET A 136 -3.56 22.97 20.82
CA MET A 136 -3.31 24.18 21.61
C MET A 136 -1.90 24.66 21.27
N VAL A 137 -1.78 25.73 20.49
CA VAL A 137 -0.50 26.28 20.02
C VAL A 137 -0.42 27.74 20.38
N SER A 138 0.71 28.17 20.92
CA SER A 138 1.07 29.58 21.11
C SER A 138 2.59 29.74 20.94
N GLU A 139 3.03 30.87 20.40
CA GLU A 139 4.45 31.19 20.19
C GLU A 139 5.22 30.10 19.43
N ASN A 140 4.58 29.48 18.41
CA ASN A 140 5.11 28.36 17.63
C ASN A 140 5.51 27.13 18.50
N CYS A 141 4.81 26.92 19.61
CA CYS A 141 4.99 25.78 20.49
C CYS A 141 3.63 25.11 20.77
N VAL A 142 3.58 23.76 20.72
CA VAL A 142 2.38 23.03 21.10
C VAL A 142 2.33 22.86 22.62
N HIS A 143 1.14 23.04 23.20
CA HIS A 143 0.88 22.94 24.65
C HIS A 143 -0.20 21.91 24.98
N GLY A 144 -0.63 21.10 24.03
CA GLY A 144 -1.65 20.07 24.20
C GLY A 144 -2.71 20.10 23.13
N VAL A 145 -3.87 19.52 23.44
CA VAL A 145 -4.99 19.37 22.51
C VAL A 145 -6.32 19.79 23.13
N ILE A 146 -7.32 20.06 22.30
CA ILE A 146 -8.72 20.17 22.68
C ILE A 146 -9.47 19.03 22.00
N THR A 147 -10.19 18.22 22.78
CA THR A 147 -11.02 17.12 22.26
C THR A 147 -12.30 17.66 21.63
N ALA A 148 -12.98 16.83 20.82
CA ALA A 148 -14.28 17.18 20.22
C ALA A 148 -15.38 17.48 21.26
N GLU A 149 -15.23 17.01 22.50
CA GLU A 149 -16.08 17.31 23.62
C GLU A 149 -15.71 18.64 24.33
N GLY A 150 -14.75 19.38 23.79
CA GLY A 150 -14.29 20.66 24.35
C GLY A 150 -13.30 20.51 25.53
N LYS A 151 -12.88 19.32 25.89
CA LYS A 151 -11.94 19.10 27.00
C LYS A 151 -10.54 19.52 26.60
N LYS A 152 -9.93 20.43 27.38
CA LYS A 152 -8.51 20.80 27.24
C LYS A 152 -7.63 19.73 27.89
N MET A 153 -6.65 19.24 27.15
CA MET A 153 -5.65 18.28 27.64
C MET A 153 -4.24 18.88 27.43
N PRO A 154 -3.65 19.51 28.49
CA PRO A 154 -2.31 20.07 28.38
C PRO A 154 -1.27 18.95 28.27
N ALA A 155 -0.20 19.22 27.52
CA ALA A 155 0.94 18.33 27.33
C ALA A 155 2.19 19.13 26.95
N ASP A 156 3.36 18.54 27.22
CA ASP A 156 4.66 19.10 26.86
C ASP A 156 5.04 18.75 25.41
N ALA A 157 4.52 17.63 24.87
CA ALA A 157 4.71 17.24 23.47
C ALA A 157 3.46 16.54 22.91
N VAL A 158 3.28 16.67 21.58
CA VAL A 158 2.18 16.03 20.85
C VAL A 158 2.72 15.32 19.62
N VAL A 159 2.32 14.05 19.42
CA VAL A 159 2.61 13.27 18.21
C VAL A 159 1.34 13.11 17.39
N ILE A 160 1.36 13.55 16.13
CA ILE A 160 0.29 13.33 15.15
C ILE A 160 0.57 12.03 14.39
N ALA A 161 -0.22 10.99 14.65
CA ALA A 161 -0.14 9.67 14.02
C ALA A 161 -1.51 9.19 13.50
N THR A 162 -2.28 10.12 12.95
CA THR A 162 -3.69 9.94 12.57
C THR A 162 -3.91 9.14 11.27
N GLY A 163 -2.82 8.76 10.58
CA GLY A 163 -2.91 8.15 9.25
C GLY A 163 -3.30 9.15 8.16
N GLY A 164 -3.70 8.65 7.00
CA GLY A 164 -4.09 9.43 5.83
C GLY A 164 -5.61 9.54 5.64
N CYS A 165 -6.06 9.34 4.37
CA CYS A 165 -7.48 9.35 3.97
C CYS A 165 -8.00 7.99 3.49
N SER A 166 -7.14 6.97 3.40
CA SER A 166 -7.52 5.65 2.92
C SER A 166 -8.29 4.85 3.98
N TYR A 167 -9.32 4.12 3.55
CA TYR A 167 -10.30 3.45 4.41
C TYR A 167 -10.91 4.37 5.49
N PRO A 168 -11.66 5.42 5.10
CA PRO A 168 -12.18 6.42 6.05
C PRO A 168 -13.01 5.83 7.19
N SER A 169 -13.69 4.70 6.94
CA SER A 169 -14.48 3.96 7.94
C SER A 169 -13.63 3.43 9.11
N THR A 170 -12.32 3.38 8.98
CA THR A 170 -11.39 2.98 10.04
C THR A 170 -10.92 4.14 10.92
N GLY A 171 -11.31 5.38 10.60
CA GLY A 171 -10.95 6.59 11.33
C GLY A 171 -9.87 7.45 10.64
N SER A 172 -9.33 7.02 9.49
CA SER A 172 -8.38 7.79 8.69
C SER A 172 -9.14 8.82 7.81
N THR A 173 -9.47 9.96 8.40
CA THR A 173 -10.32 11.01 7.81
C THR A 173 -9.56 12.27 7.40
N GLY A 174 -8.23 12.28 7.56
CA GLY A 174 -7.38 13.43 7.22
C GLY A 174 -7.32 14.51 8.30
N ASP A 175 -7.77 14.24 9.54
CA ASP A 175 -7.72 15.21 10.63
C ASP A 175 -6.31 15.74 10.90
N GLY A 176 -5.30 14.87 10.79
CA GLY A 176 -3.89 15.26 10.97
C GLY A 176 -3.43 16.32 9.99
N TYR A 177 -3.97 16.34 8.76
CA TYR A 177 -3.66 17.38 7.78
C TYR A 177 -4.21 18.73 8.24
N ARG A 178 -5.44 18.77 8.74
CA ARG A 178 -6.04 19.98 9.29
C ARG A 178 -5.26 20.52 10.50
N PHE A 179 -4.76 19.64 11.37
CA PHE A 179 -3.91 20.04 12.48
C PHE A 179 -2.57 20.62 12.00
N ALA A 180 -1.96 19.98 11.02
CA ALA A 180 -0.70 20.43 10.46
C ALA A 180 -0.83 21.78 9.73
N GLU A 181 -1.88 21.96 8.92
CA GLU A 181 -2.19 23.25 8.24
C GLU A 181 -2.39 24.38 9.25
N ALA A 182 -3.08 24.13 10.37
CA ALA A 182 -3.26 25.10 11.44
C ALA A 182 -1.93 25.52 12.11
N CYS A 183 -0.88 24.69 11.98
CA CYS A 183 0.48 24.97 12.42
C CYS A 183 1.40 25.48 11.30
N GLY A 184 0.86 25.85 10.14
CA GLY A 184 1.59 26.42 9.01
C GLY A 184 2.25 25.40 8.07
N HIS A 185 2.03 24.09 8.27
CA HIS A 185 2.58 23.07 7.38
C HIS A 185 1.90 23.01 6.03
N THR A 186 2.69 22.77 5.01
CA THR A 186 2.22 22.51 3.65
C THR A 186 1.70 21.06 3.51
N ILE A 187 0.48 20.90 3.07
CA ILE A 187 -0.07 19.58 2.74
C ILE A 187 0.05 19.32 1.24
N LYS A 188 0.80 18.30 0.87
CA LYS A 188 0.87 17.81 -0.51
C LYS A 188 -0.45 17.16 -0.86
N THR A 189 -0.96 17.43 -2.07
CA THR A 189 -2.26 16.93 -2.53
C THR A 189 -2.40 15.43 -2.31
N CYS A 190 -3.40 15.05 -1.51
CA CYS A 190 -3.69 13.67 -1.21
C CYS A 190 -4.40 12.99 -2.38
N SER A 191 -4.00 11.78 -2.68
CA SER A 191 -4.63 10.92 -3.68
C SER A 191 -4.60 9.45 -3.25
N PRO A 192 -5.58 8.62 -3.69
CA PRO A 192 -5.57 7.19 -3.41
C PRO A 192 -4.35 6.54 -4.06
N SER A 193 -3.64 5.67 -3.34
CA SER A 193 -2.49 4.91 -3.82
C SER A 193 -2.57 3.46 -3.38
N LEU A 194 -1.86 2.57 -4.07
CA LEU A 194 -2.06 1.12 -3.99
C LEU A 194 -3.55 0.78 -4.14
N VAL A 195 -4.12 1.21 -5.23
CA VAL A 195 -5.55 1.19 -5.51
C VAL A 195 -5.81 0.56 -6.88
N PRO A 196 -6.93 -0.17 -7.09
CA PRO A 196 -7.28 -0.72 -8.40
C PRO A 196 -7.53 0.37 -9.45
N PHE A 197 -7.42 -0.04 -10.73
CA PHE A 197 -7.77 0.79 -11.88
C PHE A 197 -9.14 0.43 -12.43
N ASN A 198 -9.86 1.44 -12.90
CA ASN A 198 -10.99 1.25 -13.81
C ASN A 198 -10.48 0.98 -15.24
N ALA A 199 -11.19 0.14 -15.97
CA ALA A 199 -10.90 -0.16 -17.38
C ALA A 199 -12.11 0.14 -18.27
N GLU A 200 -11.85 0.45 -19.54
CA GLU A 200 -12.88 0.82 -20.51
C GLU A 200 -13.58 -0.40 -21.12
N GLU A 201 -12.80 -1.45 -21.44
CA GLU A 201 -13.25 -2.55 -22.27
C GLU A 201 -14.19 -3.52 -21.52
N GLU A 202 -15.31 -3.89 -22.15
CA GLU A 202 -16.28 -4.84 -21.59
C GLU A 202 -15.69 -6.22 -21.35
N TYR A 203 -14.76 -6.71 -22.20
CA TYR A 203 -14.12 -8.00 -21.98
C TYR A 203 -13.30 -8.08 -20.70
N VAL A 204 -12.89 -6.95 -20.11
CA VAL A 204 -12.24 -6.92 -18.79
C VAL A 204 -13.22 -7.36 -17.72
N LYS A 205 -14.50 -6.94 -17.81
CA LYS A 205 -15.56 -7.36 -16.89
C LYS A 205 -15.90 -8.85 -17.04
N GLU A 206 -15.89 -9.35 -18.27
CA GLU A 206 -16.10 -10.79 -18.54
C GLU A 206 -15.01 -11.67 -17.89
N LEU A 207 -13.79 -11.12 -17.74
CA LEU A 207 -12.66 -11.77 -17.05
C LEU A 207 -12.72 -11.67 -15.52
N GLN A 208 -13.74 -11.04 -14.92
CA GLN A 208 -13.86 -10.88 -13.46
C GLN A 208 -13.53 -12.16 -12.69
N GLY A 209 -12.68 -12.03 -11.66
CA GLY A 209 -12.24 -13.12 -10.80
C GLY A 209 -11.05 -13.91 -11.35
N LEU A 210 -10.64 -13.68 -12.61
CA LEU A 210 -9.46 -14.32 -13.17
C LEU A 210 -8.19 -13.69 -12.59
N SER A 211 -7.41 -14.50 -11.87
CA SER A 211 -6.12 -14.12 -11.31
C SER A 211 -4.99 -14.66 -12.18
N LEU A 212 -4.06 -13.79 -12.54
CA LEU A 212 -2.86 -14.12 -13.30
C LEU A 212 -1.63 -14.05 -12.39
N LYS A 213 -0.84 -15.14 -12.32
CA LYS A 213 0.28 -15.24 -11.37
C LYS A 213 1.62 -14.79 -11.93
N ASN A 214 1.84 -14.97 -13.22
CA ASN A 214 3.15 -14.79 -13.86
C ASN A 214 2.97 -14.04 -15.18
N VAL A 215 2.62 -12.76 -15.10
CA VAL A 215 2.45 -11.89 -16.26
C VAL A 215 3.36 -10.68 -16.15
N LYS A 216 3.64 -10.05 -17.28
CA LYS A 216 4.32 -8.77 -17.35
C LYS A 216 3.30 -7.71 -17.75
N ALA A 217 3.22 -6.64 -16.97
CA ALA A 217 2.36 -5.49 -17.26
C ALA A 217 3.22 -4.27 -17.63
N SER A 218 2.90 -3.64 -18.74
CA SER A 218 3.58 -2.43 -19.21
C SER A 218 2.54 -1.33 -19.46
N ILE A 219 2.67 -0.18 -18.77
CA ILE A 219 1.73 0.95 -18.84
C ILE A 219 2.37 2.10 -19.60
N TYR A 220 1.66 2.60 -20.61
CA TYR A 220 2.12 3.65 -21.50
C TYR A 220 1.22 4.89 -21.47
N GLN A 221 1.85 6.04 -21.63
CA GLN A 221 1.21 7.31 -21.98
C GLN A 221 1.65 7.68 -23.41
N GLY A 222 0.80 7.43 -24.39
CA GLY A 222 1.20 7.48 -25.79
C GLY A 222 2.34 6.49 -26.06
N LYS A 223 3.51 7.00 -26.47
CA LYS A 223 4.70 6.17 -26.72
C LYS A 223 5.62 6.01 -25.49
N LYS A 224 5.37 6.77 -24.40
CA LYS A 224 6.23 6.77 -23.22
C LYS A 224 5.85 5.64 -22.28
N LEU A 225 6.78 4.73 -22.00
CA LEU A 225 6.65 3.73 -20.93
C LEU A 225 6.74 4.43 -19.58
N LEU A 226 5.71 4.26 -18.73
CA LEU A 226 5.63 4.83 -17.38
C LEU A 226 5.93 3.80 -16.30
N TYR A 227 5.51 2.55 -16.54
CA TYR A 227 5.67 1.46 -15.58
C TYR A 227 5.79 0.14 -16.32
N GLU A 228 6.69 -0.71 -15.86
CA GLU A 228 6.80 -2.10 -16.32
C GLU A 228 7.26 -2.98 -15.16
N ALA A 229 6.54 -4.07 -14.90
CA ALA A 229 6.93 -5.05 -13.92
C ALA A 229 6.32 -6.43 -14.20
N PHE A 230 6.89 -7.45 -13.56
CA PHE A 230 6.42 -8.83 -13.58
C PHE A 230 5.75 -9.18 -12.25
N GLY A 231 4.64 -9.91 -12.28
CA GLY A 231 3.98 -10.31 -11.04
C GLY A 231 2.57 -10.86 -11.22
N GLU A 232 1.79 -10.68 -10.16
CA GLU A 232 0.40 -11.15 -10.07
C GLU A 232 -0.58 -10.00 -10.27
N MET A 233 -1.63 -10.24 -11.06
CA MET A 233 -2.74 -9.31 -11.24
C MET A 233 -4.09 -10.03 -11.22
N LEU A 234 -5.15 -9.26 -11.06
CA LEU A 234 -6.53 -9.74 -10.97
C LEU A 234 -7.45 -8.88 -11.83
N PHE A 235 -8.30 -9.52 -12.62
CA PHE A 235 -9.44 -8.87 -13.27
C PHE A 235 -10.63 -8.75 -12.32
N THR A 236 -11.27 -7.58 -12.33
CA THR A 236 -12.45 -7.27 -11.50
C THR A 236 -13.61 -6.83 -12.40
N HIS A 237 -14.80 -6.67 -11.83
CA HIS A 237 -15.98 -6.19 -12.57
C HIS A 237 -15.87 -4.72 -13.04
N PHE A 238 -14.87 -3.97 -12.58
CA PHE A 238 -14.64 -2.58 -12.95
C PHE A 238 -13.31 -2.35 -13.68
N GLY A 239 -12.41 -3.33 -13.69
CA GLY A 239 -11.09 -3.14 -14.25
C GLY A 239 -10.05 -4.13 -13.74
N VAL A 240 -8.88 -3.65 -13.31
CA VAL A 240 -7.75 -4.48 -12.91
C VAL A 240 -7.20 -4.11 -11.54
N SER A 241 -6.74 -5.13 -10.81
CA SER A 241 -6.21 -5.06 -9.46
C SER A 241 -5.09 -6.09 -9.25
N GLY A 242 -4.77 -6.41 -8.01
CA GLY A 242 -3.69 -7.33 -7.62
C GLY A 242 -2.37 -6.61 -7.38
N PRO A 243 -1.38 -7.28 -6.76
CA PRO A 243 -0.14 -6.64 -6.29
C PRO A 243 0.57 -5.82 -7.36
N LEU A 244 0.67 -6.37 -8.59
CA LEU A 244 1.29 -5.71 -9.74
C LEU A 244 0.61 -4.39 -10.08
N MET A 245 -0.72 -4.39 -10.18
CA MET A 245 -1.51 -3.21 -10.56
C MET A 245 -1.60 -2.21 -9.41
N LEU A 246 -1.69 -2.67 -8.17
CA LEU A 246 -1.65 -1.79 -6.99
C LEU A 246 -0.33 -1.01 -6.94
N SER A 247 0.80 -1.67 -7.14
CA SER A 247 2.11 -0.99 -7.21
C SER A 247 2.20 -0.02 -8.39
N ALA A 248 1.67 -0.41 -9.56
CA ALA A 248 1.58 0.47 -10.72
C ALA A 248 0.83 1.77 -10.42
N SER A 249 -0.27 1.69 -9.66
CA SER A 249 -1.10 2.86 -9.33
C SER A 249 -0.36 3.93 -8.53
N SER A 250 0.61 3.56 -7.71
CA SER A 250 1.49 4.51 -7.00
C SER A 250 2.38 5.30 -7.96
N VAL A 251 2.89 4.64 -9.00
CA VAL A 251 3.80 5.23 -9.99
C VAL A 251 3.07 6.11 -10.99
N VAL A 252 1.97 5.60 -11.59
CA VAL A 252 1.27 6.30 -12.68
C VAL A 252 0.11 7.16 -12.22
N ASN A 253 -0.06 7.36 -10.91
CA ASN A 253 -1.16 8.10 -10.27
C ASN A 253 -1.47 9.44 -10.96
N ASP A 254 -0.46 10.29 -11.08
CA ASP A 254 -0.63 11.64 -11.63
C ASP A 254 -0.93 11.62 -13.15
N ALA A 255 -0.46 10.60 -13.85
CA ALA A 255 -0.66 10.45 -15.29
C ALA A 255 -2.08 9.98 -15.61
N VAL A 256 -2.57 8.95 -14.92
CA VAL A 256 -3.91 8.37 -15.17
C VAL A 256 -5.05 9.33 -14.75
N ARG A 257 -4.79 10.25 -13.83
CA ARG A 257 -5.75 11.29 -13.45
C ARG A 257 -5.90 12.38 -14.51
N LYS A 258 -4.92 12.54 -15.39
CA LYS A 258 -4.95 13.55 -16.46
C LYS A 258 -5.56 13.02 -17.75
N GLN A 259 -5.32 11.76 -18.08
CA GLN A 259 -5.83 11.12 -19.28
C GLN A 259 -5.76 9.59 -19.15
N PRO A 260 -6.57 8.84 -19.92
CA PRO A 260 -6.47 7.38 -19.98
C PRO A 260 -5.06 6.92 -20.35
N LEU A 261 -4.65 5.79 -19.81
CA LEU A 261 -3.36 5.15 -20.07
C LEU A 261 -3.56 3.79 -20.73
N GLN A 262 -2.61 3.39 -21.58
CA GLN A 262 -2.64 2.09 -22.22
C GLN A 262 -1.84 1.07 -21.40
N LEU A 263 -2.50 0.03 -20.87
CA LEU A 263 -1.88 -1.15 -20.31
C LEU A 263 -1.76 -2.22 -21.39
N TYR A 264 -0.59 -2.84 -21.50
CA TYR A 264 -0.36 -4.07 -22.23
C TYR A 264 0.04 -5.18 -21.27
N ILE A 265 -0.63 -6.33 -21.38
CA ILE A 265 -0.37 -7.51 -20.56
C ILE A 265 0.28 -8.58 -21.43
N ASP A 266 1.51 -8.97 -21.09
CA ASP A 266 2.14 -10.16 -21.64
C ASP A 266 1.75 -11.38 -20.79
N TRP A 267 0.93 -12.26 -21.37
CA TRP A 267 0.42 -13.47 -20.69
C TRP A 267 1.43 -14.58 -20.58
N LYS A 268 2.48 -14.56 -21.40
CA LYS A 268 3.52 -15.60 -21.47
C LYS A 268 4.92 -14.96 -21.54
N PRO A 269 5.35 -14.20 -20.50
CA PRO A 269 6.59 -13.44 -20.54
C PRO A 269 7.84 -14.32 -20.64
N ALA A 270 7.75 -15.59 -20.26
CA ALA A 270 8.85 -16.55 -20.40
C ALA A 270 9.10 -17.02 -21.83
N LEU A 271 8.19 -16.75 -22.78
CA LEU A 271 8.32 -17.15 -24.18
C LEU A 271 8.55 -15.91 -25.05
N SER A 272 9.51 -15.96 -25.98
CA SER A 272 9.58 -14.98 -27.07
C SER A 272 8.38 -15.13 -28.01
N GLU A 273 8.15 -14.16 -28.89
CA GLU A 273 7.10 -14.25 -29.91
C GLU A 273 7.27 -15.49 -30.80
N GLU A 274 8.51 -15.78 -31.22
CA GLU A 274 8.87 -16.95 -32.02
C GLU A 274 8.61 -18.27 -31.24
N GLN A 275 9.06 -18.35 -30.00
CA GLN A 275 8.81 -19.54 -29.16
C GLN A 275 7.33 -19.77 -28.92
N LEU A 276 6.55 -18.70 -28.76
CA LEU A 276 5.11 -18.77 -28.59
C LEU A 276 4.41 -19.25 -29.88
N ASP A 277 4.84 -18.75 -31.07
CA ASP A 277 4.32 -19.21 -32.35
C ASP A 277 4.58 -20.70 -32.56
N HIS A 278 5.81 -21.17 -32.29
CA HIS A 278 6.16 -22.59 -32.34
C HIS A 278 5.35 -23.43 -31.34
N ARG A 279 5.06 -22.89 -30.16
CA ARG A 279 4.22 -23.56 -29.18
C ARG A 279 2.78 -23.70 -29.67
N ILE A 280 2.20 -22.65 -30.27
CA ILE A 280 0.86 -22.68 -30.85
C ILE A 280 0.80 -23.69 -32.01
N LEU A 281 1.79 -23.71 -32.89
CA LEU A 281 1.88 -24.67 -33.98
C LEU A 281 1.89 -26.13 -33.48
N ARG A 282 2.64 -26.40 -32.45
CA ARG A 282 2.68 -27.74 -31.84
C ARG A 282 1.32 -28.13 -31.23
N ASP A 283 0.69 -27.23 -30.50
CA ASP A 283 -0.62 -27.47 -29.89
C ASP A 283 -1.70 -27.66 -30.99
N PHE A 284 -1.56 -26.96 -32.12
CA PHE A 284 -2.41 -27.09 -33.29
C PHE A 284 -2.24 -28.45 -34.01
N GLU A 285 -1.01 -28.95 -34.12
CA GLU A 285 -0.76 -30.26 -34.72
C GLU A 285 -1.40 -31.39 -33.89
N GLU A 286 -1.33 -31.28 -32.55
CA GLU A 286 -2.00 -32.22 -31.63
C GLU A 286 -3.54 -32.16 -31.75
N ALA A 287 -4.12 -31.03 -32.14
CA ALA A 287 -5.56 -30.78 -32.21
C ALA A 287 -6.10 -30.59 -33.64
N LYS A 288 -5.40 -31.05 -34.65
CA LYS A 288 -5.58 -30.73 -36.11
C LYS A 288 -7.01 -30.75 -36.63
N ASN A 289 -7.83 -31.67 -36.18
CA ASN A 289 -9.22 -31.84 -36.60
C ASN A 289 -10.26 -31.27 -35.63
N ARG A 290 -9.82 -30.65 -34.54
CA ARG A 290 -10.67 -30.04 -33.49
C ARG A 290 -10.93 -28.57 -33.81
N GLN A 291 -11.91 -27.99 -33.11
CA GLN A 291 -12.14 -26.55 -33.16
C GLN A 291 -10.97 -25.81 -32.49
N VAL A 292 -10.65 -24.59 -32.95
CA VAL A 292 -9.51 -23.81 -32.49
C VAL A 292 -9.56 -23.50 -30.99
N ILE A 293 -10.75 -23.34 -30.43
CA ILE A 293 -10.91 -23.12 -28.98
C ILE A 293 -10.30 -24.26 -28.16
N HIS A 294 -10.40 -25.51 -28.65
CA HIS A 294 -9.77 -26.67 -28.03
C HIS A 294 -8.28 -26.82 -28.38
N GLY A 295 -7.85 -26.20 -29.49
CA GLY A 295 -6.45 -26.16 -29.89
C GLY A 295 -5.56 -25.29 -29.00
N ILE A 296 -6.16 -24.32 -28.29
CA ILE A 296 -5.44 -23.37 -27.42
C ILE A 296 -5.79 -23.51 -25.93
N GLU A 297 -6.61 -24.49 -25.54
CA GLU A 297 -7.07 -24.67 -24.14
C GLU A 297 -5.93 -24.93 -23.14
N LYS A 298 -4.79 -25.49 -23.60
CA LYS A 298 -3.59 -25.72 -22.77
C LYS A 298 -2.78 -24.43 -22.52
N LEU A 299 -3.02 -23.38 -23.30
CA LEU A 299 -2.27 -22.11 -23.22
C LEU A 299 -2.93 -21.09 -22.29
N TYR A 300 -4.27 -21.11 -22.19
CA TYR A 300 -5.02 -20.05 -21.53
C TYR A 300 -6.09 -20.59 -20.59
N PRO A 301 -6.44 -19.81 -19.54
CA PRO A 301 -7.61 -20.10 -18.72
C PRO A 301 -8.89 -20.11 -19.56
N SER A 302 -9.83 -20.98 -19.23
CA SER A 302 -11.08 -21.17 -19.98
C SER A 302 -11.86 -19.87 -20.21
N LYS A 303 -11.94 -18.98 -19.22
CA LYS A 303 -12.59 -17.66 -19.37
C LYS A 303 -11.96 -16.77 -20.44
N PHE A 304 -10.67 -16.93 -20.71
CA PHE A 304 -9.95 -16.07 -21.65
C PHE A 304 -10.07 -16.56 -23.10
N LEU A 305 -10.33 -17.86 -23.32
CA LEU A 305 -10.39 -18.47 -24.65
C LEU A 305 -11.34 -17.76 -25.63
N PRO A 306 -12.63 -17.52 -25.29
CA PRO A 306 -13.54 -16.85 -26.19
C PRO A 306 -13.13 -15.40 -26.46
N ILE A 307 -12.54 -14.72 -25.50
CA ILE A 307 -12.15 -13.33 -25.60
C ILE A 307 -10.96 -13.16 -26.54
N ILE A 308 -9.89 -13.95 -26.38
CA ILE A 308 -8.72 -13.86 -27.23
C ILE A 308 -9.06 -14.24 -28.69
N LEU A 309 -9.91 -15.25 -28.91
CA LEU A 309 -10.37 -15.64 -30.24
C LEU A 309 -11.20 -14.51 -30.90
N LYS A 310 -12.13 -13.91 -30.17
CA LYS A 310 -12.91 -12.76 -30.63
C LYS A 310 -12.01 -11.59 -31.03
N LEU A 311 -11.03 -11.24 -30.20
CA LEU A 311 -10.09 -10.14 -30.48
C LEU A 311 -9.15 -10.50 -31.66
N ALA A 312 -8.74 -11.76 -31.79
CA ALA A 312 -7.95 -12.24 -32.92
C ALA A 312 -8.76 -12.37 -34.20
N LYS A 313 -10.09 -12.14 -34.17
CA LYS A 313 -11.04 -12.31 -35.28
C LYS A 313 -11.01 -13.74 -35.85
N ILE A 314 -10.98 -14.72 -34.93
CA ILE A 314 -11.01 -16.15 -35.31
C ILE A 314 -12.31 -16.74 -34.74
N PRO A 315 -13.22 -17.28 -35.57
CA PRO A 315 -14.40 -17.98 -35.08
C PRO A 315 -14.01 -19.17 -34.18
N ALA A 316 -14.63 -19.29 -33.00
CA ALA A 316 -14.27 -20.31 -32.03
C ALA A 316 -14.47 -21.76 -32.53
N GLU A 317 -15.46 -21.93 -33.44
CA GLU A 317 -15.83 -23.17 -34.08
C GLU A 317 -14.95 -23.53 -35.33
N LYS A 318 -14.11 -22.57 -35.77
CA LYS A 318 -13.18 -22.80 -36.90
C LYS A 318 -12.25 -23.97 -36.57
N ARG A 319 -11.99 -24.84 -37.58
CA ARG A 319 -11.06 -25.95 -37.38
C ARG A 319 -9.63 -25.48 -37.34
N VAL A 320 -8.81 -26.10 -36.46
CA VAL A 320 -7.41 -25.76 -36.30
C VAL A 320 -6.61 -25.73 -37.59
N ASN A 321 -6.83 -26.71 -38.47
CA ASN A 321 -6.17 -26.80 -39.79
C ASN A 321 -6.59 -25.73 -40.80
N GLU A 322 -7.62 -24.93 -40.52
CA GLU A 322 -8.09 -23.82 -41.34
C GLU A 322 -7.55 -22.48 -40.81
N VAL A 323 -6.88 -22.43 -39.67
CA VAL A 323 -6.32 -21.21 -39.11
C VAL A 323 -5.13 -20.73 -39.94
N THR A 324 -5.21 -19.53 -40.47
CA THR A 324 -4.16 -18.96 -41.32
C THR A 324 -2.95 -18.49 -40.50
N LYS A 325 -1.82 -18.25 -41.18
CA LYS A 325 -0.61 -17.72 -40.54
C LYS A 325 -0.87 -16.33 -39.91
N GLU A 326 -1.64 -15.48 -40.57
CA GLU A 326 -2.01 -14.14 -40.11
C GLU A 326 -2.92 -14.21 -38.87
N GLU A 327 -3.86 -15.15 -38.84
CA GLU A 327 -4.71 -15.38 -37.67
C GLU A 327 -3.87 -15.86 -36.45
N ARG A 328 -2.95 -16.78 -36.69
CA ARG A 328 -2.03 -17.26 -35.64
C ARG A 328 -1.11 -16.14 -35.15
N GLN A 329 -0.59 -15.28 -36.08
CA GLN A 329 0.22 -14.13 -35.67
C GLN A 329 -0.59 -13.18 -34.79
N ARG A 330 -1.88 -12.92 -35.06
CA ARG A 330 -2.73 -12.11 -34.20
C ARG A 330 -2.91 -12.72 -32.79
N LEU A 331 -2.96 -14.06 -32.68
CA LEU A 331 -2.96 -14.72 -31.37
C LEU A 331 -1.64 -14.50 -30.60
N VAL A 332 -0.50 -14.58 -31.28
CA VAL A 332 0.82 -14.27 -30.71
C VAL A 332 0.84 -12.84 -30.21
N ASP A 333 0.49 -11.88 -31.07
CA ASP A 333 0.52 -10.44 -30.76
C ASP A 333 -0.37 -10.11 -29.55
N LEU A 334 -1.60 -10.62 -29.52
CA LEU A 334 -2.53 -10.43 -28.42
C LEU A 334 -2.07 -11.11 -27.13
N THR A 335 -1.37 -12.22 -27.22
CA THR A 335 -0.79 -12.88 -26.04
C THR A 335 0.35 -12.07 -25.43
N LYS A 336 1.16 -11.46 -26.28
CA LYS A 336 2.32 -10.66 -25.89
C LYS A 336 1.93 -9.23 -25.51
N LYS A 337 0.86 -8.69 -26.07
CA LYS A 337 0.42 -7.30 -25.88
C LYS A 337 -1.11 -7.22 -25.77
N PHE A 338 -1.68 -7.93 -24.77
CA PHE A 338 -3.13 -7.85 -24.53
C PHE A 338 -3.49 -6.44 -24.05
N PRO A 339 -4.31 -5.68 -24.79
CA PRO A 339 -4.58 -4.29 -24.50
C PRO A 339 -5.64 -4.12 -23.42
N VAL A 340 -5.46 -3.12 -22.54
CA VAL A 340 -6.47 -2.65 -21.58
C VAL A 340 -6.30 -1.14 -21.43
N THR A 341 -7.38 -0.39 -21.61
CA THR A 341 -7.39 1.07 -21.41
C THR A 341 -7.73 1.40 -19.96
N LEU A 342 -6.79 1.95 -19.24
CA LEU A 342 -6.97 2.40 -17.85
C LEU A 342 -7.58 3.81 -17.83
N THR A 343 -8.82 3.95 -17.37
CA THR A 343 -9.57 5.22 -17.39
C THR A 343 -9.47 6.03 -16.12
N GLY A 344 -8.95 5.46 -15.02
CA GLY A 344 -8.80 6.13 -13.74
C GLY A 344 -8.53 5.18 -12.60
N LEU A 345 -8.42 5.74 -11.40
CA LEU A 345 -8.22 5.01 -10.16
C LEU A 345 -9.54 4.87 -9.39
N ARG A 346 -9.65 3.83 -8.56
CA ARG A 346 -10.70 3.74 -7.54
C ARG A 346 -10.44 4.75 -6.42
N GLY A 347 -11.45 5.00 -5.58
CA GLY A 347 -11.40 6.01 -4.53
C GLY A 347 -10.67 5.56 -3.25
N PHE A 348 -10.61 6.48 -2.28
CA PHE A 348 -10.00 6.24 -0.97
C PHE A 348 -10.62 5.07 -0.17
N SER A 349 -11.87 4.73 -0.43
CA SER A 349 -12.54 3.57 0.20
C SER A 349 -11.93 2.23 -0.18
N GLU A 350 -11.23 2.16 -1.32
CA GLU A 350 -10.57 0.95 -1.83
C GLU A 350 -9.04 1.08 -1.86
N ALA A 351 -8.50 2.28 -1.60
CA ALA A 351 -7.07 2.53 -1.56
C ALA A 351 -6.43 1.94 -0.30
N ILE A 352 -5.33 1.21 -0.44
CA ILE A 352 -4.59 0.69 0.72
C ILE A 352 -3.94 1.83 1.49
N ILE A 353 -3.37 2.81 0.78
CA ILE A 353 -2.69 3.96 1.36
C ILE A 353 -3.06 5.27 0.67
N THR A 354 -2.68 6.36 1.31
CA THR A 354 -2.75 7.73 0.79
C THR A 354 -1.36 8.15 0.27
N LYS A 355 -1.30 8.65 -0.97
CA LYS A 355 -0.17 9.39 -1.51
C LYS A 355 -0.36 10.87 -1.21
N GLY A 356 0.69 11.59 -0.80
CA GLY A 356 0.60 12.96 -0.32
C GLY A 356 0.53 13.05 1.19
N GLY A 357 0.32 14.23 1.75
CA GLY A 357 0.27 14.48 3.19
C GLY A 357 1.19 15.62 3.62
N VAL A 358 1.57 15.67 4.89
CA VAL A 358 2.46 16.69 5.45
C VAL A 358 3.81 16.66 4.77
N SER A 359 4.26 17.82 4.27
CA SER A 359 5.53 17.98 3.57
C SER A 359 6.71 17.58 4.46
N VAL A 360 7.42 16.52 4.09
CA VAL A 360 8.60 16.04 4.84
C VAL A 360 9.75 17.06 4.90
N LYS A 361 9.75 18.07 4.03
CA LYS A 361 10.74 19.16 4.06
C LYS A 361 10.63 20.02 5.31
N GLU A 362 9.45 20.07 5.91
CA GLU A 362 9.10 20.86 7.09
C GLU A 362 9.15 20.04 8.38
N VAL A 363 9.62 18.80 8.30
CA VAL A 363 9.82 17.89 9.44
C VAL A 363 11.30 17.53 9.53
N ASN A 364 11.82 17.42 10.74
CA ASN A 364 13.20 17.02 10.97
C ASN A 364 13.34 15.50 10.76
N PRO A 365 14.14 15.02 9.81
CA PRO A 365 14.28 13.60 9.51
C PRO A 365 14.93 12.78 10.63
N SER A 366 15.65 13.44 11.55
CA SER A 366 16.37 12.75 12.63
C SER A 366 15.55 12.63 13.92
N THR A 367 14.43 13.37 14.05
CA THR A 367 13.60 13.39 15.25
C THR A 367 12.11 13.26 14.99
N MET A 368 11.68 13.39 13.72
CA MET A 368 10.27 13.51 13.32
C MET A 368 9.56 14.76 13.88
N GLU A 369 10.28 15.71 14.49
CA GLU A 369 9.74 16.96 15.00
C GLU A 369 9.45 17.95 13.86
N SER A 370 8.40 18.73 14.03
CA SER A 370 8.09 19.88 13.19
C SER A 370 9.21 20.92 13.23
N LYS A 371 9.61 21.46 12.07
CA LYS A 371 10.51 22.61 11.98
C LYS A 371 9.79 23.94 12.20
N LEU A 372 8.45 23.93 12.22
CA LEU A 372 7.60 25.13 12.30
C LEU A 372 6.99 25.32 13.70
N THR A 373 6.74 24.22 14.39
CA THR A 373 6.09 24.21 15.71
C THR A 373 6.86 23.31 16.65
N LYS A 374 7.44 23.84 17.70
CA LYS A 374 8.22 23.09 18.69
C LYS A 374 7.35 22.06 19.41
N HIS A 375 7.96 20.90 19.75
CA HIS A 375 7.36 19.79 20.47
C HIS A 375 6.16 19.12 19.77
N LEU A 376 5.95 19.44 18.47
CA LEU A 376 4.99 18.79 17.60
C LEU A 376 5.72 17.77 16.71
N TYR A 377 5.31 16.50 16.78
CA TYR A 377 5.93 15.40 16.02
C TYR A 377 4.93 14.78 15.06
N PHE A 378 5.42 14.19 13.95
CA PHE A 378 4.63 13.50 12.95
C PHE A 378 5.14 12.07 12.74
N ALA A 379 4.21 11.10 12.61
CA ALA A 379 4.60 9.71 12.36
C ALA A 379 3.60 8.97 11.46
N GLY A 380 4.11 8.11 10.61
CA GLY A 380 3.33 7.26 9.72
C GLY A 380 2.73 7.96 8.51
N GLU A 381 1.60 7.46 8.05
CA GLU A 381 0.94 7.83 6.77
C GLU A 381 0.40 9.28 6.72
N VAL A 382 0.44 10.03 7.81
CA VAL A 382 0.16 11.47 7.80
C VAL A 382 1.24 12.27 7.06
N LEU A 383 2.45 11.74 6.98
CA LEU A 383 3.57 12.31 6.21
C LEU A 383 3.42 12.02 4.70
N ASP A 384 3.98 12.90 3.84
CA ASP A 384 4.07 12.65 2.39
C ASP A 384 5.08 11.53 2.09
N LEU A 385 4.71 10.32 2.49
CA LEU A 385 5.49 9.08 2.36
C LEU A 385 4.57 7.96 1.91
N ASP A 386 4.96 7.23 0.88
CA ASP A 386 4.30 6.01 0.43
C ASP A 386 5.32 5.01 -0.14
N ALA A 387 5.02 3.74 0.03
CA ALA A 387 5.84 2.63 -0.47
C ALA A 387 4.98 1.63 -1.26
N PHE A 388 5.63 0.73 -2.00
CA PHE A 388 4.95 -0.35 -2.72
C PHE A 388 4.29 -1.36 -1.76
N THR A 389 3.53 -2.30 -2.34
CA THR A 389 3.00 -3.44 -1.60
C THR A 389 4.13 -4.34 -1.10
N GLY A 390 3.95 -5.01 0.05
CA GLY A 390 4.95 -5.93 0.55
C GLY A 390 5.33 -5.78 2.03
N GLY A 391 4.62 -4.93 2.80
CA GLY A 391 4.89 -4.65 4.21
C GLY A 391 5.60 -3.31 4.45
N PHE A 392 6.09 -2.67 3.40
CA PHE A 392 6.91 -1.46 3.48
C PHE A 392 6.20 -0.25 4.11
N ASN A 393 4.89 -0.06 3.86
CA ASN A 393 4.13 1.03 4.46
C ASN A 393 3.95 0.87 5.97
N LEU A 394 3.81 -0.37 6.46
CA LEU A 394 3.81 -0.64 7.90
C LEU A 394 5.20 -0.44 8.49
N GLN A 395 6.27 -0.83 7.78
CA GLN A 395 7.63 -0.54 8.21
C GLN A 395 7.87 0.95 8.40
N ILE A 396 7.44 1.79 7.44
CA ILE A 396 7.50 3.26 7.58
C ILE A 396 6.76 3.72 8.85
N ALA A 397 5.59 3.15 9.12
CA ALA A 397 4.79 3.52 10.28
C ALA A 397 5.47 3.14 11.60
N TRP A 398 6.05 1.92 11.68
CA TRP A 398 6.79 1.48 12.86
C TRP A 398 8.02 2.34 13.10
N SER A 399 8.88 2.51 12.08
CA SER A 399 10.15 3.24 12.21
C SER A 399 9.95 4.71 12.53
N THR A 400 9.03 5.39 11.85
CA THR A 400 8.75 6.81 12.13
C THR A 400 8.07 7.03 13.47
N GLY A 401 7.20 6.09 13.88
CA GLY A 401 6.58 6.09 15.20
C GLY A 401 7.62 5.96 16.30
N TYR A 402 8.49 4.96 16.19
CA TYR A 402 9.57 4.76 17.16
C TYR A 402 10.48 5.98 17.24
N LEU A 403 10.94 6.50 16.11
CA LEU A 403 11.83 7.67 16.11
C LEU A 403 11.16 8.91 16.73
N ALA A 404 9.89 9.17 16.38
CA ALA A 404 9.15 10.29 16.96
C ALA A 404 9.07 10.17 18.48
N GLY A 405 8.69 9.00 19.00
CA GLY A 405 8.56 8.79 20.45
C GLY A 405 9.88 8.85 21.21
N SER A 406 10.93 8.23 20.67
CA SER A 406 12.25 8.17 21.32
C SER A 406 13.02 9.51 21.26
N SER A 407 12.61 10.43 20.38
CA SER A 407 13.26 11.75 20.25
C SER A 407 12.67 12.82 21.18
N ILE A 408 11.56 12.55 21.87
CA ILE A 408 10.95 13.53 22.78
C ILE A 408 11.86 13.79 23.98
N GLY A 409 12.18 15.06 24.22
CA GLY A 409 13.01 15.50 25.35
C GLY A 409 14.51 15.34 25.17
N ASN A 410 14.97 14.92 24.00
CA ASN A 410 16.39 14.91 23.63
C ASN A 410 16.72 16.24 22.92
N GLU A 411 16.95 17.31 23.68
CA GLU A 411 17.50 18.59 23.19
C GLU A 411 19.04 18.58 23.17
#